data_7e934016edddfd5602c88a630141bd66
#
_entry.id   7e934016edddfd5602c88a630141bd66
#
_cell.length_a   1.000
_cell.length_b   1.000
_cell.length_c   1.000
_cell.angle_alpha   90.00
_cell.angle_beta   90.00
_cell.angle_gamma   90.00
#
_symmetry.space_group_name_H-M   'P 1'
#
loop_
_entity.id
_entity.type
_entity.pdbx_description
1 polymer ?
#
loop_
_entity_poly.entity_id
_entity_poly.type
_entity_poly.pdbx_seq_one_letter_code
_entity_poly.pdbx_strand_id
1 'polypeptide(L)'
;MCNQWCNVMRWEMRTRLFLRTSEFLWQEGHTAHATCEEADQRARQMLDVYADCVENVMAVPVVRGMKSATERFAGAVQTYTIEAMMQDGKALQNGTSHFLGQNFAKAFGVQ
;
A
#
# COMPACT_ATOMS: atom_id res chain seq x y z
N MET A 1 14.33 8.14 4.91
CA MET A 1 12.91 7.78 5.04
C MET A 1 12.09 9.05 5.07
N CYS A 2 11.08 9.13 4.22
CA CYS A 2 10.14 10.25 4.14
C CYS A 2 8.73 9.72 4.37
N ASN A 3 7.87 10.52 4.95
CA ASN A 3 6.46 10.21 5.18
C ASN A 3 5.63 11.47 4.95
N GLN A 4 4.47 11.32 4.35
CA GLN A 4 3.52 12.42 4.17
C GLN A 4 2.11 11.99 4.53
N TRP A 5 1.35 12.95 5.05
CA TRP A 5 -0.09 12.90 5.16
C TRP A 5 -0.63 13.94 4.19
N CYS A 6 -1.41 13.51 3.23
CA CYS A 6 -1.85 14.43 2.17
C CYS A 6 -3.23 14.09 1.65
N ASN A 7 -3.79 15.06 0.94
CA ASN A 7 -5.00 14.93 0.15
C ASN A 7 -4.64 14.47 -1.26
N VAL A 8 -5.45 13.58 -1.81
CA VAL A 8 -5.30 13.02 -3.15
C VAL A 8 -6.58 13.23 -3.93
N MET A 9 -6.46 13.70 -5.17
CA MET A 9 -7.54 13.76 -6.14
C MET A 9 -7.28 12.75 -7.25
N ARG A 10 -8.28 11.92 -7.55
CA ARG A 10 -8.27 10.98 -8.68
C ARG A 10 -9.58 11.04 -9.43
N TRP A 11 -9.51 10.85 -10.73
CA TRP A 11 -10.70 10.63 -11.53
C TRP A 11 -11.29 9.26 -11.19
N GLU A 12 -12.42 9.26 -10.47
CA GLU A 12 -13.12 8.03 -10.10
C GLU A 12 -14.42 7.92 -10.89
N MET A 13 -14.49 6.95 -11.80
CA MET A 13 -15.67 6.75 -12.65
C MET A 13 -16.86 6.16 -11.89
N ARG A 14 -16.61 5.41 -10.83
CA ARG A 14 -17.64 4.74 -10.04
C ARG A 14 -17.42 5.00 -8.56
N THR A 15 -17.94 6.13 -8.10
CA THR A 15 -17.87 6.50 -6.69
C THR A 15 -18.73 5.58 -5.83
N ARG A 16 -18.28 5.31 -4.61
CA ARG A 16 -19.03 4.62 -3.56
C ARG A 16 -18.87 5.40 -2.26
N LEU A 17 -19.95 5.63 -1.55
CA LEU A 17 -19.94 6.37 -0.28
C LEU A 17 -18.89 5.78 0.67
N PHE A 18 -18.05 6.64 1.22
CA PHE A 18 -16.94 6.37 2.14
C PHE A 18 -15.79 5.51 1.58
N LEU A 19 -16.01 4.67 0.59
CA LEU A 19 -15.04 3.69 0.10
C LEU A 19 -14.30 4.13 -1.15
N ARG A 20 -14.97 4.85 -2.06
CA ARG A 20 -14.40 5.33 -3.33
C ARG A 20 -14.90 6.72 -3.63
N THR A 21 -14.08 7.71 -3.30
CA THR A 21 -14.35 9.13 -3.55
C THR A 21 -13.30 9.69 -4.49
N SER A 22 -13.64 10.75 -5.22
CA SER A 22 -12.68 11.42 -6.13
C SER A 22 -11.59 12.17 -5.37
N GLU A 23 -11.85 12.54 -4.14
CA GLU A 23 -10.91 13.21 -3.23
C GLU A 23 -10.87 12.46 -1.91
N PHE A 24 -9.68 12.15 -1.41
CA PHE A 24 -9.50 11.40 -0.19
C PHE A 24 -8.14 11.72 0.48
N LEU A 25 -8.04 11.35 1.73
CA LEU A 25 -6.80 11.49 2.51
C LEU A 25 -6.05 10.15 2.54
N TRP A 26 -4.75 10.22 2.50
CA TRP A 26 -3.91 9.04 2.72
C TRP A 26 -2.61 9.38 3.48
N GLN A 27 -1.95 8.34 3.91
CA GLN A 27 -0.56 8.38 4.35
C GLN A 27 0.28 7.65 3.30
N GLU A 28 1.45 8.18 3.00
CA GLU A 28 2.39 7.58 2.07
C GLU A 28 3.82 7.72 2.60
N GLY A 29 4.51 6.60 2.72
CA GLY A 29 5.90 6.54 3.16
C GLY A 29 6.83 6.06 2.06
N HIS A 30 8.05 6.62 2.01
CA HIS A 30 9.08 6.24 1.06
C HIS A 30 10.40 5.99 1.78
N THR A 31 11.06 4.90 1.44
CA THR A 31 12.36 4.52 2.03
C THR A 31 13.34 4.12 0.94
N ALA A 32 14.63 4.36 1.18
CA ALA A 32 15.72 3.88 0.36
C ALA A 32 16.66 3.03 1.21
N HIS A 33 17.22 1.98 0.64
CA HIS A 33 18.03 0.97 1.31
C HIS A 33 19.26 0.62 0.48
N ALA A 34 20.30 0.17 1.14
CA ALA A 34 21.54 -0.24 0.47
C ALA A 34 21.41 -1.59 -0.23
N THR A 35 20.58 -2.50 0.30
CA THR A 35 20.40 -3.84 -0.25
C THR A 35 18.95 -4.15 -0.58
N CYS A 36 18.77 -5.14 -1.45
CA CYS A 36 17.48 -5.68 -1.83
C CYS A 36 16.74 -6.29 -0.62
N GLU A 37 17.47 -7.02 0.20
CA GLU A 37 16.96 -7.71 1.38
C GLU A 37 16.42 -6.73 2.42
N GLU A 38 17.17 -5.65 2.68
CA GLU A 38 16.72 -4.58 3.59
C GLU A 38 15.44 -3.91 3.09
N ALA A 39 15.34 -3.67 1.79
CA ALA A 39 14.18 -3.04 1.17
C ALA A 39 12.94 -3.94 1.26
N ASP A 40 13.07 -5.23 0.95
CA ASP A 40 11.96 -6.19 1.04
C ASP A 40 11.52 -6.40 2.50
N GLN A 41 12.49 -6.53 3.42
CA GLN A 41 12.19 -6.64 4.84
C GLN A 41 11.44 -5.41 5.35
N ARG A 42 11.84 -4.21 4.94
CA ARG A 42 11.14 -2.96 5.30
C ARG A 42 9.73 -2.93 4.74
N ALA A 43 9.53 -3.36 3.50
CA ALA A 43 8.19 -3.43 2.91
C ALA A 43 7.26 -4.35 3.70
N ARG A 44 7.73 -5.51 4.14
CA ARG A 44 6.96 -6.43 4.99
C ARG A 44 6.68 -5.83 6.38
N GLN A 45 7.70 -5.24 7.01
CA GLN A 45 7.55 -4.59 8.31
C GLN A 45 6.47 -3.49 8.28
N MET A 46 6.44 -2.69 7.23
CA MET A 46 5.43 -1.62 7.11
C MET A 46 4.03 -2.19 6.89
N LEU A 47 3.91 -3.33 6.20
CA LEU A 47 2.62 -4.02 6.11
C LEU A 47 2.12 -4.46 7.49
N ASP A 48 3.01 -4.99 8.34
CA ASP A 48 2.66 -5.40 9.70
C ASP A 48 2.23 -4.19 10.56
N VAL A 49 2.88 -3.04 10.41
CA VAL A 49 2.47 -1.80 11.08
C VAL A 49 1.07 -1.35 10.63
N TYR A 50 0.77 -1.42 9.34
CA TYR A 50 -0.57 -1.12 8.82
C TYR A 50 -1.62 -2.10 9.35
N ALA A 51 -1.29 -3.39 9.37
CA ALA A 51 -2.20 -4.40 9.89
C ALA A 51 -2.49 -4.19 11.38
N ASP A 52 -1.45 -3.92 12.18
CA ASP A 52 -1.60 -3.62 13.61
C ASP A 52 -2.52 -2.40 13.83
N CYS A 53 -2.30 -1.33 13.09
CA CYS A 53 -3.14 -0.14 13.17
C CYS A 53 -4.60 -0.44 12.80
N VAL A 54 -4.84 -1.15 11.71
CA VAL A 54 -6.19 -1.45 11.25
C VAL A 54 -6.90 -2.42 12.20
N GLU A 55 -6.22 -3.45 12.69
CA GLU A 55 -6.81 -4.45 13.58
C GLU A 55 -7.00 -3.90 15.00
N ASN A 56 -6.01 -3.23 15.59
CA ASN A 56 -6.00 -2.88 16.99
C ASN A 56 -6.51 -1.46 17.30
N VAL A 57 -6.42 -0.53 16.35
CA VAL A 57 -6.91 0.84 16.52
C VAL A 57 -8.27 1.04 15.85
N MET A 58 -8.43 0.52 14.62
CA MET A 58 -9.67 0.66 13.86
C MET A 58 -10.66 -0.48 14.09
N ALA A 59 -10.24 -1.57 14.74
CA ALA A 59 -11.03 -2.78 14.99
C ALA A 59 -11.58 -3.44 13.70
N VAL A 60 -10.82 -3.39 12.61
CA VAL A 60 -11.16 -4.02 11.34
C VAL A 60 -10.25 -5.23 11.12
N PRO A 61 -10.79 -6.47 11.11
CA PRO A 61 -9.97 -7.64 10.83
C PRO A 61 -9.52 -7.65 9.37
N VAL A 62 -8.23 -7.94 9.14
CA VAL A 62 -7.63 -7.96 7.81
C VAL A 62 -6.85 -9.24 7.55
N VAL A 63 -6.78 -9.61 6.28
CA VAL A 63 -5.92 -10.69 5.77
C VAL A 63 -4.69 -10.07 5.12
N ARG A 64 -3.51 -10.51 5.54
CA ARG A 64 -2.23 -10.14 4.93
C ARG A 64 -1.95 -11.04 3.73
N GLY A 65 -1.46 -10.47 2.64
CA GLY A 65 -1.14 -11.24 1.44
C GLY A 65 -0.24 -10.51 0.46
N MET A 66 -0.06 -11.13 -0.68
CA MET A 66 0.67 -10.56 -1.82
C MET A 66 -0.29 -10.43 -3.00
N LYS A 67 -0.19 -9.32 -3.72
CA LYS A 67 -0.94 -9.13 -4.96
C LYS A 67 -0.42 -10.06 -6.06
N SER A 68 -1.35 -10.55 -6.87
CA SER A 68 -1.00 -11.29 -8.09
C SER A 68 -0.22 -10.41 -9.07
N ALA A 69 0.41 -11.02 -10.05
CA ALA A 69 1.19 -10.29 -11.06
C ALA A 69 0.33 -9.26 -11.83
N THR A 70 -0.95 -9.53 -12.01
CA THR A 70 -1.89 -8.66 -12.72
C THR A 70 -2.41 -7.49 -11.88
N GLU A 71 -2.39 -7.61 -10.56
CA GLU A 71 -2.88 -6.58 -9.62
C GLU A 71 -1.76 -5.84 -8.89
N ARG A 72 -0.54 -6.27 -9.10
CA ARG A 72 0.65 -5.66 -8.52
C ARG A 72 0.78 -4.21 -9.01
N PHE A 73 1.24 -3.31 -8.11
CA PHE A 73 1.52 -1.93 -8.46
C PHE A 73 2.52 -1.85 -9.61
N ALA A 74 2.21 -1.03 -10.61
CA ALA A 74 3.07 -0.86 -11.80
C ALA A 74 4.46 -0.35 -11.40
N GLY A 75 5.50 -1.09 -11.80
CA GLY A 75 6.88 -0.78 -11.43
C GLY A 75 7.37 -1.44 -10.14
N ALA A 76 6.49 -2.05 -9.34
CA ALA A 76 6.93 -2.84 -8.18
C ALA A 76 7.40 -4.24 -8.59
N VAL A 77 8.42 -4.73 -7.89
CA VAL A 77 8.83 -6.14 -7.95
C VAL A 77 7.83 -6.99 -7.19
N GLN A 78 7.36 -6.49 -6.03
CA GLN A 78 6.35 -7.14 -5.21
C GLN A 78 5.44 -6.11 -4.56
N THR A 79 4.15 -6.44 -4.41
CA THR A 79 3.17 -5.65 -3.64
C THR A 79 2.57 -6.50 -2.55
N TYR A 80 2.78 -6.11 -1.31
CA TYR A 80 2.13 -6.67 -0.14
C TYR A 80 0.86 -5.88 0.16
N THR A 81 -0.17 -6.55 0.67
CA THR A 81 -1.49 -5.94 0.89
C THR A 81 -2.13 -6.43 2.18
N ILE A 82 -2.93 -5.59 2.78
CA ILE A 82 -3.92 -5.96 3.79
C ILE A 82 -5.31 -5.69 3.25
N GLU A 83 -6.19 -6.67 3.35
CA GLU A 83 -7.54 -6.60 2.79
C GLU A 83 -8.57 -7.07 3.81
N ALA A 84 -9.65 -6.32 3.95
CA ALA A 84 -10.80 -6.68 4.77
C ALA A 84 -11.90 -7.33 3.91
N MET A 85 -12.60 -8.30 4.46
CA MET A 85 -13.76 -8.90 3.81
C MET A 85 -14.99 -8.02 4.02
N MET A 86 -15.62 -7.63 2.92
CA MET A 86 -16.87 -6.89 2.94
C MET A 86 -18.08 -7.82 3.04
N GLN A 87 -19.21 -7.29 3.50
CA GLN A 87 -20.46 -8.06 3.63
C GLN A 87 -20.97 -8.64 2.31
N ASP A 88 -20.63 -8.01 1.19
CA ASP A 88 -20.97 -8.49 -0.16
C ASP A 88 -19.99 -9.55 -0.70
N GLY A 89 -19.08 -10.04 0.14
CA GLY A 89 -18.07 -11.05 -0.21
C GLY A 89 -16.88 -10.53 -0.99
N LYS A 90 -16.76 -9.22 -1.17
CA LYS A 90 -15.61 -8.61 -1.86
C LYS A 90 -14.52 -8.22 -0.88
N ALA A 91 -13.28 -8.28 -1.33
CA ALA A 91 -12.14 -7.77 -0.60
C ALA A 91 -12.01 -6.24 -0.75
N LEU A 92 -11.86 -5.54 0.37
CA LEU A 92 -11.52 -4.12 0.41
C LEU A 92 -10.05 -3.97 0.78
N GLN A 93 -9.26 -3.38 -0.10
CA GLN A 93 -7.87 -3.04 0.19
C GLN A 93 -7.80 -1.92 1.22
N ASN A 94 -7.17 -2.19 2.37
CA ASN A 94 -6.97 -1.22 3.45
C ASN A 94 -5.60 -0.57 3.42
N GLY A 95 -4.60 -1.26 2.89
CA GLY A 95 -3.25 -0.73 2.78
C GLY A 95 -2.36 -1.61 1.93
N THR A 96 -1.33 -1.02 1.35
CA THR A 96 -0.32 -1.71 0.57
C THR A 96 1.08 -1.24 0.92
N SER A 97 2.04 -2.15 0.75
CA SER A 97 3.46 -1.85 0.86
C SER A 97 4.17 -2.45 -0.35
N HIS A 98 4.97 -1.63 -1.03
CA HIS A 98 5.56 -2.00 -2.31
C HIS A 98 7.07 -2.17 -2.17
N PHE A 99 7.58 -3.32 -2.57
CA PHE A 99 8.99 -3.50 -2.85
C PHE A 99 9.24 -3.13 -4.32
N LEU A 100 9.92 -2.00 -4.53
CA LEU A 100 10.10 -1.40 -5.86
C LEU A 100 11.36 -1.89 -6.59
N GLY A 101 12.27 -2.61 -5.87
CA GLY A 101 13.59 -2.92 -6.41
C GLY A 101 14.33 -1.63 -6.77
N GLN A 102 14.91 -1.58 -7.96
CA GLN A 102 15.61 -0.39 -8.47
C GLN A 102 14.81 0.38 -9.54
N ASN A 103 13.58 -0.03 -9.83
CA ASN A 103 12.85 0.52 -10.98
C ASN A 103 12.62 2.03 -10.84
N PHE A 104 12.15 2.47 -9.68
CA PHE A 104 11.95 3.90 -9.41
C PHE A 104 13.26 4.63 -9.16
N ALA A 105 14.20 4.04 -8.46
CA ALA A 105 15.51 4.64 -8.21
C ALA A 105 16.23 4.97 -9.52
N LYS A 106 16.22 4.07 -10.49
CA LYS A 106 16.79 4.31 -11.83
C LYS A 106 16.03 5.38 -12.59
N ALA A 107 14.70 5.36 -12.56
CA ALA A 107 13.87 6.33 -13.29
C ALA A 107 14.04 7.75 -12.74
N PHE A 108 14.21 7.91 -11.44
CA PHE A 108 14.36 9.22 -10.77
C PHE A 108 15.82 9.60 -10.47
N GLY A 109 16.78 8.79 -10.86
CA GLY A 109 18.20 9.09 -10.65
C GLY A 109 18.62 9.12 -9.17
N VAL A 110 18.01 8.28 -8.34
CA VAL A 110 18.38 8.15 -6.91
C VAL A 110 19.73 7.43 -6.81
N GLN A 111 20.67 8.04 -6.08
CA GLN A 111 22.03 7.53 -5.84
C GLN A 111 22.30 7.33 -4.36
#